data_f0df2e78be8763d9a05ce357f3561d43
#
_entry.id   f0df2e78be8763d9a05ce357f3561d43
#
_cell.length_a   1.000
_cell.length_b   1.000
_cell.length_c   1.000
_cell.angle_alpha   90.00
_cell.angle_beta   90.00
_cell.angle_gamma   90.00
#
_symmetry.space_group_name_H-M   'P 1'
#
loop_
_entity.id
_entity.type
_entity.pdbx_description
1 polymer ?
#
loop_
_entity_poly.entity_id
_entity_poly.type
_entity_poly.pdbx_seq_one_letter_code
_entity_poly.pdbx_strand_id
1 'polypeptide(L)'
;SGGLDTSVAIHWLKEKYGMEVVALIADLGEGRDLDALASKAVQVGAVSCRVEDARERFAREFVFPALRAHAVYEGVYPLSAGLSRPLIARLLVDAAHAEGAKAVAHGCTGKGNDQVRFDVSVAALDPSLKVIAPVREWSWSREEEIDYAREHGIPVPVGKRNPFSIDQNLWGRSVECGVLEDPWVEPPAEAFAWTRDVADTPSRPCYLQIEFAEGIPVAVDGEPLGPVDLLVRLNQVAGEHGVGRIDHVENRLVGIKSREVYEAPAATVLLAAHRALETLCLPRETAHFKTLVEQKYAELVYFGLWYSPLREALDAFVASTQRYVTGTVRVKLHHGTCQVVGRRSPYSLYDYGLATYDPADTFRHDSAVGFIDIWGLPTRVAARVQGTARAAHAAAPEPVAGGSAEAVSTATATAAGPVKEPLTSGVAAAGGGCRA
;
A
#
# COMPACT_ATOMS: atom_id res chain seq x y z
N SER A 1 -7.79 13.13 14.97
CA SER A 1 -7.03 12.18 15.80
C SER A 1 -7.11 12.49 17.31
N GLY A 2 -7.38 13.74 17.73
CA GLY A 2 -7.45 14.16 19.14
C GLY A 2 -6.09 14.14 19.88
N GLY A 3 -5.00 13.97 19.15
CA GLY A 3 -3.64 14.11 19.66
C GLY A 3 -3.26 15.58 19.99
N LEU A 4 -2.07 15.79 20.51
CA LEU A 4 -1.60 17.16 20.86
C LEU A 4 -1.57 18.03 19.60
N ASP A 5 -0.88 17.61 18.54
CA ASP A 5 -0.68 18.36 17.31
C ASP A 5 -2.00 18.83 16.69
N THR A 6 -3.01 17.95 16.63
CA THR A 6 -4.33 18.30 16.10
C THR A 6 -5.13 19.22 17.02
N SER A 7 -4.97 19.08 18.34
CA SER A 7 -5.61 19.97 19.32
C SER A 7 -5.00 21.38 19.28
N VAL A 8 -3.68 21.47 19.21
CA VAL A 8 -2.93 22.71 19.04
C VAL A 8 -3.27 23.38 17.71
N ALA A 9 -3.37 22.59 16.63
CA ALA A 9 -3.71 23.12 15.31
C ALA A 9 -5.05 23.86 15.26
N ILE A 10 -6.07 23.40 16.00
CA ILE A 10 -7.37 24.08 16.07
C ILE A 10 -7.22 25.51 16.59
N HIS A 11 -6.53 25.65 17.70
CA HIS A 11 -6.33 26.98 18.33
C HIS A 11 -5.43 27.88 17.49
N TRP A 12 -4.32 27.33 16.98
CA TRP A 12 -3.34 28.04 16.16
C TRP A 12 -3.93 28.58 14.84
N LEU A 13 -4.79 27.81 14.18
CA LEU A 13 -5.49 28.24 12.96
C LEU A 13 -6.39 29.45 13.22
N LYS A 14 -7.09 29.44 14.36
CA LYS A 14 -7.94 30.55 14.78
C LYS A 14 -7.12 31.79 15.07
N GLU A 15 -6.02 31.64 15.78
CA GLU A 15 -5.14 32.76 16.15
C GLU A 15 -4.42 33.35 14.93
N LYS A 16 -3.78 32.53 14.15
CA LYS A 16 -2.95 32.97 13.02
C LYS A 16 -3.74 33.45 11.81
N TYR A 17 -4.82 32.80 11.49
CA TYR A 17 -5.60 33.08 10.28
C TYR A 17 -6.93 33.75 10.55
N GLY A 18 -7.35 33.91 11.81
CA GLY A 18 -8.66 34.41 12.16
C GLY A 18 -9.82 33.56 11.65
N MET A 19 -9.57 32.26 11.43
CA MET A 19 -10.56 31.35 10.85
C MET A 19 -11.37 30.67 11.95
N GLU A 20 -12.65 30.45 11.70
CA GLU A 20 -13.44 29.47 12.43
C GLU A 20 -13.06 28.05 11.95
N VAL A 21 -12.92 27.11 12.89
CA VAL A 21 -12.49 25.75 12.63
C VAL A 21 -13.62 24.79 12.93
N VAL A 22 -14.03 24.04 11.91
CA VAL A 22 -14.89 22.86 12.06
C VAL A 22 -13.98 21.63 12.09
N ALA A 23 -14.05 20.86 13.17
CA ALA A 23 -13.28 19.63 13.30
C ALA A 23 -13.99 18.46 12.59
N LEU A 24 -13.22 17.58 11.96
CA LEU A 24 -13.72 16.31 11.40
C LEU A 24 -13.02 15.14 12.06
N ILE A 25 -13.81 14.17 12.53
CA ILE A 25 -13.35 12.88 13.01
C ILE A 25 -13.95 11.82 12.08
N ALA A 26 -13.10 11.04 11.42
CA ALA A 26 -13.51 9.89 10.63
C ALA A 26 -13.27 8.61 11.45
N ASP A 27 -14.30 7.81 11.68
CA ASP A 27 -14.17 6.47 12.25
C ASP A 27 -13.85 5.47 11.15
N LEU A 28 -12.66 4.90 11.21
CA LEU A 28 -12.21 3.83 10.31
C LEU A 28 -11.99 2.51 11.07
N GLY A 29 -12.55 2.38 12.27
CA GLY A 29 -12.42 1.20 13.13
C GLY A 29 -11.23 1.29 14.09
N GLU A 30 -10.86 2.48 14.53
CA GLU A 30 -9.78 2.71 15.49
C GLU A 30 -10.13 2.29 16.93
N GLY A 31 -11.42 2.09 17.23
CA GLY A 31 -11.89 1.70 18.57
C GLY A 31 -11.75 2.79 19.61
N ARG A 32 -11.82 4.07 19.23
CA ARG A 32 -11.70 5.23 20.11
C ARG A 32 -13.07 5.71 20.58
N ASP A 33 -13.09 6.41 21.73
CA ASP A 33 -14.26 7.14 22.21
C ASP A 33 -14.42 8.43 21.38
N LEU A 34 -15.29 8.36 20.36
CA LEU A 34 -15.53 9.43 19.41
C LEU A 34 -16.23 10.63 20.04
N ASP A 35 -17.12 10.40 21.01
CA ASP A 35 -17.85 11.46 21.72
C ASP A 35 -16.90 12.28 22.60
N ALA A 36 -16.00 11.62 23.30
CA ALA A 36 -14.95 12.29 24.06
C ALA A 36 -14.01 13.10 23.15
N LEU A 37 -13.65 12.56 21.97
CA LEU A 37 -12.82 13.28 20.99
C LEU A 37 -13.55 14.50 20.40
N ALA A 38 -14.83 14.37 20.08
CA ALA A 38 -15.65 15.47 19.56
C ALA A 38 -15.80 16.59 20.61
N SER A 39 -16.10 16.21 21.85
CA SER A 39 -16.19 17.14 22.99
C SER A 39 -14.87 17.89 23.20
N LYS A 40 -13.75 17.19 23.14
CA LYS A 40 -12.41 17.79 23.23
C LYS A 40 -12.15 18.78 22.10
N ALA A 41 -12.51 18.47 20.85
CA ALA A 41 -12.31 19.38 19.73
C ALA A 41 -13.03 20.71 19.93
N VAL A 42 -14.28 20.68 20.41
CA VAL A 42 -15.03 21.90 20.73
C VAL A 42 -14.40 22.64 21.92
N GLN A 43 -13.99 21.91 22.96
CA GLN A 43 -13.34 22.51 24.13
C GLN A 43 -12.06 23.27 23.78
N VAL A 44 -11.27 22.79 22.80
CA VAL A 44 -10.04 23.48 22.38
C VAL A 44 -10.27 24.58 21.33
N GLY A 45 -11.53 24.86 20.99
CA GLY A 45 -11.89 26.06 20.20
C GLY A 45 -12.47 25.78 18.80
N ALA A 46 -12.76 24.55 18.42
CA ALA A 46 -13.55 24.30 17.23
C ALA A 46 -15.00 24.79 17.44
N VAL A 47 -15.59 25.40 16.40
CA VAL A 47 -17.00 25.84 16.45
C VAL A 47 -17.97 24.68 16.44
N SER A 48 -17.58 23.59 15.81
CA SER A 48 -18.31 22.33 15.83
C SER A 48 -17.37 21.16 15.50
N CYS A 49 -17.85 19.94 15.74
CA CYS A 49 -17.14 18.73 15.37
C CYS A 49 -18.09 17.77 14.65
N ARG A 50 -17.72 17.37 13.45
CA ARG A 50 -18.41 16.32 12.66
C ARG A 50 -17.78 14.99 12.96
N VAL A 51 -18.59 13.99 13.24
CA VAL A 51 -18.15 12.60 13.42
C VAL A 51 -18.77 11.77 12.30
N GLU A 52 -17.94 11.15 11.48
CA GLU A 52 -18.36 10.37 10.33
C GLU A 52 -17.96 8.91 10.53
N ASP A 53 -18.95 7.99 10.61
CA ASP A 53 -18.69 6.55 10.54
C ASP A 53 -18.40 6.17 9.08
N ALA A 54 -17.13 5.98 8.78
CA ALA A 54 -16.66 5.66 7.45
C ALA A 54 -16.16 4.20 7.31
N ARG A 55 -16.40 3.34 8.31
CA ARG A 55 -15.89 1.96 8.36
C ARG A 55 -16.36 1.12 7.16
N GLU A 56 -17.66 1.14 6.89
CA GLU A 56 -18.25 0.39 5.77
C GLU A 56 -17.72 0.90 4.43
N ARG A 57 -17.64 2.23 4.28
CA ARG A 57 -17.11 2.89 3.09
C ARG A 57 -15.62 2.58 2.90
N PHE A 58 -14.84 2.59 3.97
CA PHE A 58 -13.43 2.23 3.95
C PHE A 58 -13.22 0.80 3.46
N ALA A 59 -13.96 -0.15 4.01
CA ALA A 59 -13.86 -1.55 3.61
C ALA A 59 -14.23 -1.77 2.14
N ARG A 60 -15.38 -1.22 1.68
CA ARG A 60 -15.90 -1.47 0.33
C ARG A 60 -15.16 -0.73 -0.77
N GLU A 61 -14.86 0.57 -0.55
CA GLU A 61 -14.36 1.44 -1.61
C GLU A 61 -12.82 1.52 -1.65
N PHE A 62 -12.13 1.12 -0.56
CA PHE A 62 -10.67 1.22 -0.47
C PHE A 62 -9.99 -0.12 -0.20
N VAL A 63 -10.41 -0.86 0.82
CA VAL A 63 -9.77 -2.12 1.21
C VAL A 63 -10.03 -3.21 0.17
N PHE A 64 -11.27 -3.46 -0.22
CA PHE A 64 -11.58 -4.55 -1.15
C PHE A 64 -11.07 -4.32 -2.57
N PRO A 65 -11.08 -3.11 -3.14
CA PRO A 65 -10.38 -2.85 -4.39
C PRO A 65 -8.87 -3.12 -4.29
N ALA A 66 -8.21 -2.71 -3.20
CA ALA A 66 -6.80 -2.99 -2.96
C ALA A 66 -6.51 -4.49 -2.77
N LEU A 67 -7.39 -5.22 -2.08
CA LEU A 67 -7.32 -6.68 -1.95
C LEU A 67 -7.41 -7.36 -3.33
N ARG A 68 -8.40 -7.00 -4.16
CA ARG A 68 -8.58 -7.53 -5.53
C ARG A 68 -7.36 -7.22 -6.41
N ALA A 69 -6.78 -6.04 -6.26
CA ALA A 69 -5.55 -5.64 -6.90
C ALA A 69 -4.31 -6.32 -6.30
N HIS A 70 -4.43 -7.01 -5.17
CA HIS A 70 -3.31 -7.55 -4.39
C HIS A 70 -2.26 -6.47 -4.10
N ALA A 71 -2.73 -5.27 -3.72
CA ALA A 71 -1.89 -4.11 -3.50
C ALA A 71 -1.10 -4.25 -2.18
N VAL A 72 0.16 -4.63 -2.30
CA VAL A 72 1.11 -4.79 -1.19
C VAL A 72 2.39 -4.04 -1.54
N TYR A 73 2.66 -2.96 -0.82
CA TYR A 73 3.84 -2.14 -1.09
C TYR A 73 5.12 -2.88 -0.71
N GLU A 74 6.09 -2.87 -1.64
CA GLU A 74 7.37 -3.59 -1.52
C GLU A 74 7.20 -5.09 -1.19
N GLY A 75 6.05 -5.67 -1.53
CA GLY A 75 5.74 -7.08 -1.29
C GLY A 75 5.42 -7.43 0.17
N VAL A 76 5.34 -6.45 1.07
CA VAL A 76 5.24 -6.65 2.52
C VAL A 76 4.10 -5.86 3.16
N TYR A 77 3.97 -4.57 2.87
CA TYR A 77 3.05 -3.66 3.54
C TYR A 77 1.67 -3.60 2.87
N PRO A 78 0.56 -4.00 3.55
CA PRO A 78 -0.79 -4.02 2.99
C PRO A 78 -1.48 -2.64 2.94
N LEU A 79 -0.77 -1.54 3.12
CA LEU A 79 -1.19 -0.17 2.83
C LEU A 79 -2.28 0.40 3.75
N SER A 80 -2.35 0.00 5.02
CA SER A 80 -3.40 0.46 5.95
C SER A 80 -3.53 1.99 6.02
N ALA A 81 -2.45 2.72 6.22
CA ALA A 81 -2.44 4.18 6.21
C ALA A 81 -2.64 4.75 4.78
N GLY A 82 -2.01 4.14 3.77
CA GLY A 82 -2.13 4.57 2.38
C GLY A 82 -3.56 4.55 1.84
N LEU A 83 -4.38 3.59 2.27
CA LEU A 83 -5.78 3.45 1.90
C LEU A 83 -6.72 4.37 2.69
N SER A 84 -6.39 4.67 3.94
CA SER A 84 -7.25 5.50 4.80
C SER A 84 -7.18 6.99 4.44
N ARG A 85 -6.02 7.51 4.07
CA ARG A 85 -5.81 8.94 3.83
C ARG A 85 -6.64 9.52 2.67
N PRO A 86 -6.76 8.85 1.50
CA PRO A 86 -7.63 9.35 0.43
C PRO A 86 -9.12 9.36 0.83
N LEU A 87 -9.60 8.42 1.64
CA LEU A 87 -10.96 8.49 2.18
C LEU A 87 -11.13 9.68 3.12
N ILE A 88 -10.22 9.87 4.07
CA ILE A 88 -10.29 11.02 4.99
C ILE A 88 -10.21 12.34 4.21
N ALA A 89 -9.38 12.44 3.18
CA ALA A 89 -9.32 13.60 2.30
C ALA A 89 -10.66 13.87 1.59
N ARG A 90 -11.35 12.83 1.12
CA ARG A 90 -12.69 12.93 0.55
C ARG A 90 -13.67 13.49 1.56
N LEU A 91 -13.70 12.94 2.78
CA LEU A 91 -14.58 13.41 3.86
C LEU A 91 -14.27 14.86 4.25
N LEU A 92 -12.99 15.28 4.23
CA LEU A 92 -12.60 16.67 4.47
C LEU A 92 -13.12 17.61 3.39
N VAL A 93 -13.03 17.23 2.12
CA VAL A 93 -13.54 18.01 0.99
C VAL A 93 -15.08 18.09 1.06
N ASP A 94 -15.75 16.98 1.30
CA ASP A 94 -17.21 16.92 1.44
C ASP A 94 -17.68 17.81 2.62
N ALA A 95 -16.97 17.78 3.75
CA ALA A 95 -17.24 18.65 4.90
C ALA A 95 -16.98 20.12 4.57
N ALA A 96 -15.88 20.44 3.87
CA ALA A 96 -15.56 21.80 3.45
C ALA A 96 -16.66 22.39 2.55
N HIS A 97 -17.17 21.60 1.61
CA HIS A 97 -18.28 22.03 0.75
C HIS A 97 -19.56 22.26 1.55
N ALA A 98 -19.90 21.35 2.47
CA ALA A 98 -21.10 21.49 3.32
C ALA A 98 -21.07 22.72 4.23
N GLU A 99 -19.90 23.10 4.71
CA GLU A 99 -19.68 24.26 5.58
C GLU A 99 -19.36 25.56 4.81
N GLY A 100 -19.19 25.48 3.48
CA GLY A 100 -18.75 26.62 2.67
C GLY A 100 -17.32 27.08 2.99
N ALA A 101 -16.49 26.18 3.53
CA ALA A 101 -15.12 26.46 3.91
C ALA A 101 -14.23 26.71 2.68
N LYS A 102 -13.20 27.55 2.84
CA LYS A 102 -12.22 27.89 1.79
C LYS A 102 -10.91 27.12 1.91
N ALA A 103 -10.73 26.40 3.01
CA ALA A 103 -9.53 25.66 3.31
C ALA A 103 -9.84 24.39 4.09
N VAL A 104 -8.97 23.41 3.94
CA VAL A 104 -8.89 22.21 4.78
C VAL A 104 -7.54 22.18 5.48
N ALA A 105 -7.47 21.57 6.66
CA ALA A 105 -6.23 21.50 7.43
C ALA A 105 -5.96 20.07 7.91
N HIS A 106 -4.67 19.72 8.02
CA HIS A 106 -4.22 18.47 8.60
C HIS A 106 -2.96 18.63 9.44
N GLY A 107 -2.75 17.76 10.43
CA GLY A 107 -1.62 17.81 11.37
C GLY A 107 -0.41 16.95 10.96
N CYS A 108 -0.19 16.70 9.69
CA CYS A 108 0.92 15.85 9.24
C CYS A 108 2.24 16.61 9.19
N THR A 109 3.32 15.92 9.58
CA THR A 109 4.69 16.45 9.54
C THR A 109 5.28 16.44 8.12
N GLY A 110 6.31 17.27 7.87
CA GLY A 110 7.00 17.33 6.57
C GLY A 110 7.84 16.09 6.19
N LYS A 111 8.10 15.19 7.15
CA LYS A 111 8.88 13.95 6.92
C LYS A 111 8.01 12.74 6.57
N GLY A 112 6.71 12.80 6.89
CA GLY A 112 5.78 11.68 6.68
C GLY A 112 5.22 11.61 5.27
N ASN A 113 4.78 10.43 4.84
CA ASN A 113 4.08 10.22 3.57
C ASN A 113 2.69 10.86 3.58
N ASP A 114 2.05 10.94 4.74
CA ASP A 114 0.64 11.32 4.88
C ASP A 114 0.34 12.74 4.42
N GLN A 115 1.28 13.68 4.62
CA GLN A 115 1.12 15.03 4.10
C GLN A 115 0.90 15.03 2.58
N VAL A 116 1.69 14.24 1.84
CA VAL A 116 1.57 14.13 0.39
C VAL A 116 0.25 13.48 0.02
N ARG A 117 -0.15 12.43 0.74
CA ARG A 117 -1.43 11.73 0.52
C ARG A 117 -2.62 12.67 0.69
N PHE A 118 -2.62 13.53 1.72
CA PHE A 118 -3.67 14.53 1.92
C PHE A 118 -3.63 15.62 0.87
N ASP A 119 -2.49 16.29 0.69
CA ASP A 119 -2.37 17.44 -0.22
C ASP A 119 -2.75 17.04 -1.66
N VAL A 120 -2.21 15.92 -2.15
CA VAL A 120 -2.49 15.44 -3.51
C VAL A 120 -3.94 14.97 -3.66
N SER A 121 -4.50 14.29 -2.64
CA SER A 121 -5.91 13.85 -2.69
C SER A 121 -6.86 15.03 -2.70
N VAL A 122 -6.65 16.03 -1.86
CA VAL A 122 -7.48 17.24 -1.83
C VAL A 122 -7.37 17.99 -3.15
N ALA A 123 -6.17 18.19 -3.69
CA ALA A 123 -5.98 18.86 -4.98
C ALA A 123 -6.63 18.11 -6.15
N ALA A 124 -6.70 16.79 -6.10
CA ALA A 124 -7.38 15.97 -7.11
C ALA A 124 -8.90 16.04 -6.98
N LEU A 125 -9.43 16.21 -5.77
CA LEU A 125 -10.86 16.27 -5.48
C LEU A 125 -11.45 17.66 -5.67
N ASP A 126 -10.74 18.69 -5.23
CA ASP A 126 -11.09 20.09 -5.42
C ASP A 126 -9.83 20.99 -5.38
N PRO A 127 -9.30 21.37 -6.55
CA PRO A 127 -8.12 22.23 -6.63
C PRO A 127 -8.33 23.68 -6.14
N SER A 128 -9.57 24.07 -5.87
CA SER A 128 -9.88 25.42 -5.37
C SER A 128 -9.72 25.52 -3.85
N LEU A 129 -9.71 24.40 -3.12
CA LEU A 129 -9.52 24.37 -1.68
C LEU A 129 -8.05 24.56 -1.30
N LYS A 130 -7.80 25.53 -0.40
CA LYS A 130 -6.46 25.69 0.17
C LYS A 130 -6.18 24.58 1.19
N VAL A 131 -5.04 23.91 1.09
CA VAL A 131 -4.55 23.01 2.13
C VAL A 131 -3.64 23.77 3.09
N ILE A 132 -3.91 23.69 4.39
CA ILE A 132 -3.09 24.28 5.45
C ILE A 132 -2.54 23.13 6.29
N ALA A 133 -1.23 23.12 6.49
CA ALA A 133 -0.57 22.13 7.32
C ALA A 133 0.17 22.83 8.47
N PRO A 134 -0.51 23.12 9.59
CA PRO A 134 0.06 23.89 10.70
C PRO A 134 1.41 23.38 11.16
N VAL A 135 1.58 22.07 11.32
CA VAL A 135 2.83 21.45 11.77
C VAL A 135 4.02 21.75 10.83
N ARG A 136 3.78 21.89 9.52
CA ARG A 136 4.82 22.33 8.57
C ARG A 136 5.13 23.82 8.68
N GLU A 137 4.16 24.62 9.08
CA GLU A 137 4.31 26.08 9.16
C GLU A 137 4.95 26.55 10.44
N TRP A 138 4.57 25.97 11.60
CA TRP A 138 5.15 26.39 12.88
C TRP A 138 6.52 25.80 13.15
N SER A 139 6.83 24.60 12.61
CA SER A 139 8.13 23.92 12.78
C SER A 139 8.61 23.81 14.23
N TRP A 140 7.68 23.70 15.18
CA TRP A 140 7.98 23.62 16.61
C TRP A 140 8.53 22.27 17.00
N SER A 141 9.39 22.27 18.02
CA SER A 141 9.73 21.08 18.78
C SER A 141 8.53 20.58 19.61
N ARG A 142 8.63 19.36 20.09
CA ARG A 142 7.58 18.79 20.97
C ARG A 142 7.42 19.58 22.27
N GLU A 143 8.53 20.10 22.81
CA GLU A 143 8.54 20.94 24.01
C GLU A 143 7.79 22.27 23.76
N GLU A 144 8.11 22.96 22.68
CA GLU A 144 7.44 24.21 22.30
C GLU A 144 5.95 24.01 22.07
N GLU A 145 5.54 22.90 21.47
CA GLU A 145 4.14 22.55 21.27
C GLU A 145 3.38 22.31 22.60
N ILE A 146 4.05 21.64 23.56
CA ILE A 146 3.52 21.46 24.92
C ILE A 146 3.38 22.78 25.66
N ASP A 147 4.38 23.64 25.54
CA ASP A 147 4.36 24.96 26.19
C ASP A 147 3.24 25.84 25.62
N TYR A 148 3.09 25.87 24.27
CA TYR A 148 1.96 26.55 23.64
C TYR A 148 0.61 25.98 24.12
N ALA A 149 0.48 24.67 24.21
CA ALA A 149 -0.74 24.05 24.71
C ALA A 149 -1.07 24.46 26.15
N ARG A 150 -0.06 24.56 27.02
CA ARG A 150 -0.24 25.04 28.43
C ARG A 150 -0.64 26.49 28.51
N GLU A 151 0.01 27.37 27.75
CA GLU A 151 -0.29 28.78 27.70
C GLU A 151 -1.76 29.06 27.28
N HIS A 152 -2.30 28.22 26.41
CA HIS A 152 -3.64 28.35 25.84
C HIS A 152 -4.68 27.41 26.50
N GLY A 153 -4.33 26.75 27.60
CA GLY A 153 -5.26 25.88 28.33
C GLY A 153 -5.72 24.65 27.55
N ILE A 154 -4.95 24.22 26.53
CA ILE A 154 -5.24 23.02 25.75
C ILE A 154 -4.85 21.81 26.58
N PRO A 155 -5.74 20.82 26.79
CA PRO A 155 -5.42 19.63 27.57
C PRO A 155 -4.27 18.83 26.96
N VAL A 156 -3.15 18.77 27.67
CA VAL A 156 -2.01 17.91 27.32
C VAL A 156 -2.22 16.56 27.98
N PRO A 157 -2.12 15.44 27.25
CA PRO A 157 -2.22 14.12 27.87
C PRO A 157 -1.19 13.94 28.97
N VAL A 158 -1.65 13.74 30.22
CA VAL A 158 -0.81 13.48 31.39
C VAL A 158 -0.76 11.97 31.58
N GLY A 159 0.39 11.35 31.32
CA GLY A 159 0.56 9.91 31.52
C GLY A 159 1.95 9.41 31.13
N LYS A 160 2.26 8.12 31.41
CA LYS A 160 3.46 7.48 30.88
C LYS A 160 3.47 7.62 29.37
N ARG A 161 4.50 8.29 28.85
CA ARG A 161 4.67 8.52 27.42
C ARG A 161 4.74 7.16 26.72
N ASN A 162 3.76 6.85 25.88
CA ASN A 162 3.94 5.76 24.93
C ASN A 162 5.10 6.17 24.01
N PRO A 163 6.21 5.43 23.96
CA PRO A 163 7.35 5.80 23.13
C PRO A 163 7.03 5.66 21.64
N PHE A 164 5.93 4.99 21.29
CA PHE A 164 5.56 4.69 19.94
C PHE A 164 4.53 5.67 19.39
N SER A 165 4.67 5.99 18.11
CA SER A 165 3.62 6.56 17.28
C SER A 165 2.78 5.43 16.70
N ILE A 166 1.46 5.50 16.87
CA ILE A 166 0.54 4.44 16.48
C ILE A 166 -0.55 5.00 15.58
N ASP A 167 -0.74 4.37 14.41
CA ASP A 167 -1.87 4.58 13.51
C ASP A 167 -2.57 3.26 13.24
N GLN A 168 -3.91 3.24 13.31
CA GLN A 168 -4.67 2.01 13.13
C GLN A 168 -6.03 2.27 12.48
N ASN A 169 -6.52 1.26 11.78
CA ASN A 169 -7.86 1.21 11.19
C ASN A 169 -8.28 -0.26 11.00
N LEU A 170 -9.40 -0.54 10.36
CA LEU A 170 -9.88 -1.92 10.13
C LEU A 170 -8.89 -2.82 9.40
N TRP A 171 -7.97 -2.26 8.59
CA TRP A 171 -7.07 -3.03 7.73
C TRP A 171 -5.71 -3.32 8.34
N GLY A 172 -5.31 -2.55 9.32
CA GLY A 172 -4.04 -2.78 10.02
C GLY A 172 -3.67 -1.66 10.98
N ARG A 173 -2.63 -1.93 11.74
CA ARG A 173 -2.05 -1.05 12.75
C ARG A 173 -0.57 -0.89 12.45
N SER A 174 -0.07 0.34 12.39
CA SER A 174 1.36 0.66 12.30
C SER A 174 1.89 1.20 13.61
N VAL A 175 3.13 0.88 13.89
CA VAL A 175 3.86 1.29 15.09
C VAL A 175 5.26 1.73 14.67
N GLU A 176 5.63 2.95 15.01
CA GLU A 176 6.94 3.52 14.70
C GLU A 176 7.50 4.32 15.88
N CYS A 177 8.72 4.80 15.78
CA CYS A 177 9.43 5.62 16.75
C CYS A 177 10.00 4.85 17.96
N GLY A 178 10.69 5.58 18.83
CA GLY A 178 11.33 5.02 20.01
C GLY A 178 12.42 4.00 19.67
N VAL A 179 12.43 2.88 20.36
CA VAL A 179 13.44 1.82 20.15
C VAL A 179 13.34 1.15 18.78
N LEU A 180 12.21 1.32 18.07
CA LEU A 180 12.02 0.77 16.72
C LEU A 180 12.83 1.52 15.65
N GLU A 181 13.35 2.71 15.97
CA GLU A 181 14.19 3.48 15.03
C GLU A 181 15.56 2.80 14.79
N ASP A 182 16.01 1.92 15.70
CA ASP A 182 17.15 1.06 15.46
C ASP A 182 16.69 -0.26 14.83
N PRO A 183 16.99 -0.52 13.55
CA PRO A 183 16.56 -1.73 12.87
C PRO A 183 17.22 -3.02 13.39
N TRP A 184 18.21 -2.93 14.28
CA TRP A 184 18.84 -4.08 14.92
C TRP A 184 18.13 -4.51 16.21
N VAL A 185 17.27 -3.65 16.76
CA VAL A 185 16.54 -3.95 18.00
C VAL A 185 15.27 -4.73 17.68
N GLU A 186 15.08 -5.89 18.34
CA GLU A 186 13.84 -6.64 18.25
C GLU A 186 12.67 -5.80 18.78
N PRO A 187 11.52 -5.73 18.04
CA PRO A 187 10.35 -5.01 18.53
C PRO A 187 9.88 -5.58 19.86
N PRO A 188 9.78 -4.75 20.91
CA PRO A 188 9.36 -5.23 22.24
C PRO A 188 7.88 -5.62 22.23
N ALA A 189 7.48 -6.45 23.19
CA ALA A 189 6.12 -6.97 23.29
C ALA A 189 5.04 -5.87 23.34
N GLU A 190 5.37 -4.72 23.93
CA GLU A 190 4.49 -3.56 24.05
C GLU A 190 4.17 -2.88 22.70
N ALA A 191 4.96 -3.16 21.66
CA ALA A 191 4.67 -2.69 20.29
C ALA A 191 3.44 -3.37 19.71
N PHE A 192 3.09 -4.57 20.17
CA PHE A 192 2.01 -5.38 19.62
C PHE A 192 0.75 -5.30 20.50
N ALA A 193 -0.41 -5.16 19.88
CA ALA A 193 -1.69 -5.09 20.57
C ALA A 193 -2.77 -6.01 19.95
N TRP A 194 -2.64 -6.35 18.68
CA TRP A 194 -3.62 -7.15 17.94
C TRP A 194 -3.23 -8.62 17.83
N THR A 195 -1.93 -8.90 17.92
CA THR A 195 -1.37 -10.23 17.71
C THR A 195 -0.72 -10.76 18.97
N ARG A 196 -1.06 -11.98 19.34
CA ARG A 196 -0.37 -12.69 20.43
C ARG A 196 1.07 -13.01 20.04
N ASP A 197 1.93 -13.08 21.04
CA ASP A 197 3.26 -13.67 20.84
C ASP A 197 3.11 -15.14 20.42
N VAL A 198 4.02 -15.61 19.58
CA VAL A 198 3.98 -16.99 19.07
C VAL A 198 4.02 -18.01 20.21
N ALA A 199 4.75 -17.72 21.27
CA ALA A 199 4.84 -18.58 22.47
C ALA A 199 3.50 -18.70 23.21
N ASP A 200 2.64 -17.68 23.13
CA ASP A 200 1.36 -17.60 23.85
C ASP A 200 0.15 -17.98 22.98
N THR A 201 0.39 -18.37 21.73
CA THR A 201 -0.70 -18.77 20.82
C THR A 201 -1.27 -20.14 21.18
N PRO A 202 -2.55 -20.41 20.82
CA PRO A 202 -3.13 -21.72 21.02
C PRO A 202 -2.32 -22.84 20.39
N SER A 203 -2.13 -23.95 21.13
CA SER A 203 -1.40 -25.13 20.66
C SER A 203 -2.12 -25.89 19.54
N ARG A 204 -3.44 -25.71 19.42
CA ARG A 204 -4.25 -26.30 18.34
C ARG A 204 -4.39 -25.31 17.18
N PRO A 205 -4.23 -25.76 15.92
CA PRO A 205 -4.47 -24.91 14.78
C PRO A 205 -5.96 -24.54 14.65
N CYS A 206 -6.23 -23.34 14.14
CA CYS A 206 -7.54 -22.91 13.70
C CYS A 206 -7.64 -23.06 12.18
N TYR A 207 -8.78 -23.61 11.71
CA TYR A 207 -9.10 -23.69 10.29
C TYR A 207 -10.27 -22.77 10.00
N LEU A 208 -10.13 -21.94 8.96
CA LEU A 208 -11.19 -21.05 8.48
C LEU A 208 -11.47 -21.33 7.01
N GLN A 209 -12.74 -21.24 6.62
CA GLN A 209 -13.17 -21.22 5.24
C GLN A 209 -13.60 -19.80 4.89
N ILE A 210 -12.96 -19.20 3.88
CA ILE A 210 -13.27 -17.86 3.41
C ILE A 210 -13.90 -17.98 2.04
N GLU A 211 -15.10 -17.42 1.87
CA GLU A 211 -15.83 -17.42 0.61
C GLU A 211 -15.67 -16.07 -0.09
N PHE A 212 -15.41 -16.15 -1.39
CA PHE A 212 -15.24 -14.99 -2.26
C PHE A 212 -16.27 -15.00 -3.38
N ALA A 213 -16.77 -13.81 -3.71
CA ALA A 213 -17.56 -13.53 -4.90
C ALA A 213 -16.84 -12.42 -5.70
N GLU A 214 -16.43 -12.71 -6.92
CA GLU A 214 -15.72 -11.77 -7.78
C GLU A 214 -14.50 -11.09 -7.09
N GLY A 215 -13.75 -11.87 -6.30
CA GLY A 215 -12.58 -11.40 -5.55
C GLY A 215 -12.89 -10.65 -4.25
N ILE A 216 -14.16 -10.49 -3.89
CA ILE A 216 -14.60 -9.84 -2.64
C ILE A 216 -14.93 -10.93 -1.61
N PRO A 217 -14.38 -10.87 -0.37
CA PRO A 217 -14.74 -11.80 0.67
C PRO A 217 -16.17 -11.51 1.17
N VAL A 218 -17.01 -12.55 1.26
CA VAL A 218 -18.45 -12.43 1.57
C VAL A 218 -18.91 -13.28 2.74
N ALA A 219 -18.16 -14.32 3.13
CA ALA A 219 -18.51 -15.19 4.24
C ALA A 219 -17.26 -15.80 4.89
N VAL A 220 -17.36 -16.14 6.17
CA VAL A 220 -16.37 -16.93 6.91
C VAL A 220 -17.09 -18.12 7.55
N ASP A 221 -16.59 -19.34 7.30
CA ASP A 221 -17.15 -20.61 7.79
C ASP A 221 -18.65 -20.82 7.44
N GLY A 222 -19.06 -20.35 6.25
CA GLY A 222 -20.43 -20.42 5.76
C GLY A 222 -21.38 -19.36 6.34
N GLU A 223 -20.89 -18.48 7.21
CA GLU A 223 -21.63 -17.35 7.76
C GLU A 223 -21.42 -16.10 6.90
N PRO A 224 -22.43 -15.59 6.19
CA PRO A 224 -22.34 -14.32 5.47
C PRO A 224 -22.12 -13.17 6.45
N LEU A 225 -21.13 -12.32 6.16
CA LEU A 225 -20.76 -11.19 7.01
C LEU A 225 -20.69 -9.90 6.20
N GLY A 226 -21.09 -8.80 6.85
CA GLY A 226 -20.78 -7.46 6.34
C GLY A 226 -19.27 -7.20 6.30
N PRO A 227 -18.82 -6.25 5.47
CA PRO A 227 -17.38 -5.98 5.33
C PRO A 227 -16.66 -5.67 6.64
N VAL A 228 -17.28 -4.86 7.49
CA VAL A 228 -16.71 -4.46 8.79
C VAL A 228 -16.58 -5.67 9.72
N ASP A 229 -17.67 -6.43 9.88
CA ASP A 229 -17.68 -7.59 10.78
C ASP A 229 -16.72 -8.69 10.30
N LEU A 230 -16.61 -8.88 9.00
CA LEU A 230 -15.67 -9.83 8.40
C LEU A 230 -14.22 -9.46 8.73
N LEU A 231 -13.83 -8.17 8.55
CA LEU A 231 -12.49 -7.70 8.88
C LEU A 231 -12.20 -7.79 10.37
N VAL A 232 -13.14 -7.37 11.23
CA VAL A 232 -13.01 -7.46 12.68
C VAL A 232 -12.82 -8.90 13.13
N ARG A 233 -13.66 -9.83 12.65
CA ARG A 233 -13.56 -11.26 12.98
C ARG A 233 -12.22 -11.86 12.56
N LEU A 234 -11.75 -11.55 11.34
CA LEU A 234 -10.47 -12.06 10.86
C LEU A 234 -9.28 -11.45 11.63
N ASN A 235 -9.32 -10.15 11.96
CA ASN A 235 -8.31 -9.53 12.80
C ASN A 235 -8.21 -10.22 14.17
N GLN A 236 -9.36 -10.50 14.79
CA GLN A 236 -9.40 -11.16 16.09
C GLN A 236 -8.84 -12.59 16.02
N VAL A 237 -9.42 -13.43 15.15
CA VAL A 237 -9.07 -14.86 15.09
C VAL A 237 -7.61 -15.05 14.64
N ALA A 238 -7.17 -14.32 13.61
CA ALA A 238 -5.81 -14.44 13.13
C ALA A 238 -4.80 -13.85 14.14
N GLY A 239 -5.14 -12.73 14.78
CA GLY A 239 -4.33 -12.14 15.85
C GLY A 239 -4.15 -13.06 17.05
N GLU A 240 -5.18 -13.79 17.47
CA GLU A 240 -5.09 -14.81 18.53
C GLU A 240 -4.10 -15.93 18.20
N HIS A 241 -3.90 -16.24 16.94
CA HIS A 241 -2.90 -17.20 16.45
C HIS A 241 -1.56 -16.58 16.07
N GLY A 242 -1.33 -15.29 16.41
CA GLY A 242 -0.07 -14.57 16.19
C GLY A 242 0.16 -14.18 14.72
N VAL A 243 -0.85 -14.33 13.85
CA VAL A 243 -0.73 -14.04 12.42
C VAL A 243 -0.85 -12.54 12.15
N GLY A 244 0.03 -12.01 11.29
CA GLY A 244 -0.08 -10.65 10.78
C GLY A 244 0.96 -9.66 11.29
N ARG A 245 1.99 -10.10 12.04
CA ARG A 245 3.14 -9.24 12.38
C ARG A 245 4.05 -9.06 11.17
N ILE A 246 4.41 -7.82 10.91
CA ILE A 246 5.29 -7.42 9.81
C ILE A 246 6.29 -6.40 10.35
N ASP A 247 7.58 -6.64 10.13
CA ASP A 247 8.66 -5.70 10.42
C ASP A 247 9.31 -5.33 9.09
N HIS A 248 9.29 -4.06 8.74
CA HIS A 248 9.67 -3.60 7.41
C HIS A 248 10.48 -2.31 7.44
N VAL A 249 11.59 -2.30 6.71
CA VAL A 249 12.33 -1.08 6.41
C VAL A 249 11.91 -0.60 5.03
N GLU A 250 10.96 0.33 5.02
CA GLU A 250 10.33 0.81 3.79
C GLU A 250 11.01 2.04 3.19
N ASN A 251 10.84 2.23 1.89
CA ASN A 251 11.26 3.44 1.20
C ASN A 251 10.12 4.47 1.22
N ARG A 252 10.25 5.53 2.02
CA ARG A 252 9.27 6.62 2.06
C ARG A 252 9.30 7.44 0.77
N LEU A 253 8.16 8.03 0.43
CA LEU A 253 8.00 8.88 -0.76
C LEU A 253 9.01 10.05 -0.78
N VAL A 254 9.35 10.59 0.36
CA VAL A 254 10.32 11.68 0.50
C VAL A 254 11.79 11.23 0.34
N GLY A 255 12.04 9.96 -0.01
CA GLY A 255 13.36 9.44 -0.36
C GLY A 255 14.21 8.94 0.82
N ILE A 256 13.63 8.80 2.01
CA ILE A 256 14.31 8.22 3.17
C ILE A 256 13.81 6.79 3.45
N LYS A 257 14.61 6.02 4.14
CA LYS A 257 14.21 4.73 4.71
C LYS A 257 13.69 4.93 6.14
N SER A 258 12.63 4.21 6.47
CA SER A 258 12.13 4.13 7.85
C SER A 258 11.72 2.71 8.18
N ARG A 259 11.87 2.34 9.44
CA ARG A 259 11.35 1.07 9.93
C ARG A 259 9.96 1.26 10.49
N GLU A 260 9.06 0.42 10.05
CA GLU A 260 7.68 0.34 10.48
C GLU A 260 7.39 -1.08 10.95
N VAL A 261 6.72 -1.21 12.08
CA VAL A 261 6.18 -2.49 12.55
C VAL A 261 4.67 -2.45 12.36
N TYR A 262 4.14 -3.46 11.68
CA TYR A 262 2.71 -3.54 11.40
C TYR A 262 2.08 -4.76 12.04
N GLU A 263 0.81 -4.61 12.38
CA GLU A 263 -0.09 -5.72 12.68
C GLU A 263 -1.26 -5.68 11.70
N ALA A 264 -1.36 -6.70 10.84
CA ALA A 264 -2.35 -6.75 9.78
C ALA A 264 -2.95 -8.17 9.63
N PRO A 265 -3.61 -8.72 10.68
CA PRO A 265 -4.07 -10.10 10.67
C PRO A 265 -5.06 -10.43 9.56
N ALA A 266 -6.14 -9.65 9.43
CA ALA A 266 -7.14 -9.85 8.38
C ALA A 266 -6.53 -9.70 6.98
N ALA A 267 -5.66 -8.70 6.78
CA ALA A 267 -4.99 -8.47 5.51
C ALA A 267 -4.13 -9.67 5.11
N THR A 268 -3.32 -10.19 6.04
CA THR A 268 -2.46 -11.37 5.81
C THR A 268 -3.29 -12.58 5.37
N VAL A 269 -4.40 -12.84 6.06
CA VAL A 269 -5.27 -13.98 5.76
C VAL A 269 -5.98 -13.80 4.42
N LEU A 270 -6.57 -12.62 4.18
CA LEU A 270 -7.33 -12.35 2.96
C LEU A 270 -6.44 -12.30 1.72
N LEU A 271 -5.26 -11.69 1.80
CA LEU A 271 -4.31 -11.67 0.69
C LEU A 271 -3.83 -13.08 0.34
N ALA A 272 -3.51 -13.91 1.32
CA ALA A 272 -3.09 -15.29 1.09
C ALA A 272 -4.23 -16.13 0.46
N ALA A 273 -5.45 -16.00 0.98
CA ALA A 273 -6.61 -16.73 0.48
C ALA A 273 -7.01 -16.27 -0.94
N HIS A 274 -7.07 -14.95 -1.17
CA HIS A 274 -7.41 -14.39 -2.46
C HIS A 274 -6.41 -14.80 -3.55
N ARG A 275 -5.10 -14.68 -3.27
CA ARG A 275 -4.04 -15.14 -4.17
C ARG A 275 -4.20 -16.63 -4.55
N ALA A 276 -4.50 -17.46 -3.56
CA ALA A 276 -4.70 -18.88 -3.79
C ALA A 276 -5.92 -19.17 -4.67
N LEU A 277 -6.99 -18.38 -4.57
CA LEU A 277 -8.16 -18.52 -5.44
C LEU A 277 -7.86 -18.03 -6.86
N GLU A 278 -7.12 -16.93 -7.02
CA GLU A 278 -6.68 -16.44 -8.34
C GLU A 278 -5.88 -17.50 -9.10
N THR A 279 -4.98 -18.24 -8.43
CA THR A 279 -4.20 -19.31 -9.09
C THR A 279 -5.07 -20.42 -9.67
N LEU A 280 -6.31 -20.55 -9.18
CA LEU A 280 -7.26 -21.55 -9.68
C LEU A 280 -8.12 -21.02 -10.84
N CYS A 281 -8.39 -19.70 -10.86
CA CYS A 281 -9.38 -19.08 -11.75
C CYS A 281 -8.78 -18.27 -12.91
N LEU A 282 -7.53 -17.81 -12.79
CA LEU A 282 -6.93 -16.96 -13.82
C LEU A 282 -6.09 -17.76 -14.81
N PRO A 283 -6.23 -17.49 -16.14
CA PRO A 283 -5.31 -17.98 -17.14
C PRO A 283 -3.88 -17.49 -16.89
N ARG A 284 -2.89 -18.28 -17.28
CA ARG A 284 -1.47 -18.01 -17.05
C ARG A 284 -1.04 -16.59 -17.44
N GLU A 285 -1.36 -16.16 -18.66
CA GLU A 285 -0.94 -14.87 -19.19
C GLU A 285 -1.56 -13.71 -18.39
N THR A 286 -2.84 -13.84 -18.03
CA THR A 286 -3.54 -12.85 -17.17
C THR A 286 -2.91 -12.79 -15.78
N ALA A 287 -2.65 -13.94 -15.16
CA ALA A 287 -2.06 -14.02 -13.83
C ALA A 287 -0.65 -13.39 -13.81
N HIS A 288 0.19 -13.69 -14.81
CA HIS A 288 1.54 -13.13 -14.90
C HIS A 288 1.53 -11.62 -15.13
N PHE A 289 0.68 -11.12 -16.04
CA PHE A 289 0.59 -9.68 -16.27
C PHE A 289 0.03 -8.93 -15.06
N LYS A 290 -0.94 -9.54 -14.35
CA LYS A 290 -1.51 -8.95 -13.14
C LYS A 290 -0.44 -8.65 -12.07
N THR A 291 0.63 -9.43 -11.95
CA THR A 291 1.70 -9.15 -10.98
C THR A 291 2.40 -7.81 -11.20
N LEU A 292 2.51 -7.36 -12.45
CA LEU A 292 3.06 -6.04 -12.79
C LEU A 292 2.07 -4.93 -12.42
N VAL A 293 0.78 -5.19 -12.63
CA VAL A 293 -0.31 -4.26 -12.26
C VAL A 293 -0.38 -4.11 -10.74
N GLU A 294 -0.26 -5.19 -9.98
CA GLU A 294 -0.26 -5.21 -8.51
C GLU A 294 0.80 -4.29 -7.93
N GLN A 295 2.03 -4.41 -8.42
CA GLN A 295 3.14 -3.56 -7.99
C GLN A 295 2.83 -2.09 -8.27
N LYS A 296 2.40 -1.77 -9.49
CA LYS A 296 2.09 -0.38 -9.86
C LYS A 296 0.90 0.17 -9.08
N TYR A 297 -0.12 -0.66 -8.83
CA TYR A 297 -1.27 -0.27 -8.01
C TYR A 297 -0.84 0.07 -6.58
N ALA A 298 -0.02 -0.78 -5.97
CA ALA A 298 0.52 -0.56 -4.62
C ALA A 298 1.35 0.73 -4.53
N GLU A 299 2.20 1.00 -5.52
CA GLU A 299 2.96 2.26 -5.60
C GLU A 299 2.04 3.48 -5.67
N LEU A 300 1.00 3.47 -6.52
CA LEU A 300 0.07 4.59 -6.64
C LEU A 300 -0.64 4.87 -5.32
N VAL A 301 -1.08 3.83 -4.61
CA VAL A 301 -1.72 3.97 -3.30
C VAL A 301 -0.72 4.53 -2.28
N TYR A 302 0.47 3.95 -2.20
CA TYR A 302 1.50 4.38 -1.25
C TYR A 302 1.90 5.83 -1.45
N PHE A 303 2.00 6.27 -2.72
CA PHE A 303 2.42 7.62 -3.10
C PHE A 303 1.28 8.67 -3.07
N GLY A 304 0.09 8.30 -2.60
CA GLY A 304 -1.04 9.23 -2.48
C GLY A 304 -1.77 9.53 -3.79
N LEU A 305 -1.58 8.70 -4.80
CA LEU A 305 -2.15 8.85 -6.14
C LEU A 305 -3.45 8.06 -6.33
N TRP A 306 -4.23 7.90 -5.25
CA TRP A 306 -5.51 7.18 -5.29
C TRP A 306 -6.48 7.74 -6.32
N TYR A 307 -6.56 9.05 -6.49
CA TYR A 307 -7.45 9.71 -7.43
C TYR A 307 -6.81 9.97 -8.81
N SER A 308 -5.71 9.28 -9.14
CA SER A 308 -5.06 9.44 -10.44
C SER A 308 -5.78 8.66 -11.55
N PRO A 309 -5.77 9.17 -12.81
CA PRO A 309 -6.35 8.45 -13.95
C PRO A 309 -5.71 7.07 -14.18
N LEU A 310 -4.42 6.90 -13.87
CA LEU A 310 -3.76 5.61 -14.00
C LEU A 310 -4.36 4.57 -13.04
N ARG A 311 -4.61 4.94 -11.77
CA ARG A 311 -5.24 4.02 -10.84
C ARG A 311 -6.65 3.61 -11.30
N GLU A 312 -7.43 4.54 -11.83
CA GLU A 312 -8.76 4.25 -12.40
C GLU A 312 -8.67 3.24 -13.55
N ALA A 313 -7.70 3.40 -14.45
CA ALA A 313 -7.46 2.44 -15.53
C ALA A 313 -7.06 1.06 -15.00
N LEU A 314 -6.23 1.01 -13.93
CA LEU A 314 -5.85 -0.25 -13.28
C LEU A 314 -7.04 -0.89 -12.55
N ASP A 315 -7.95 -0.10 -11.97
CA ASP A 315 -9.20 -0.64 -11.39
C ASP A 315 -10.04 -1.37 -12.44
N ALA A 316 -10.18 -0.79 -13.63
CA ALA A 316 -10.93 -1.43 -14.72
C ALA A 316 -10.27 -2.74 -15.15
N PHE A 317 -8.94 -2.79 -15.24
CA PHE A 317 -8.19 -4.01 -15.51
C PHE A 317 -8.44 -5.05 -14.40
N VAL A 318 -8.24 -4.66 -13.13
CA VAL A 318 -8.44 -5.54 -11.98
C VAL A 318 -9.88 -6.08 -11.96
N ALA A 319 -10.89 -5.21 -12.10
CA ALA A 319 -12.30 -5.62 -12.11
C ALA A 319 -12.57 -6.69 -13.18
N SER A 320 -11.98 -6.54 -14.37
CA SER A 320 -12.09 -7.53 -15.44
C SER A 320 -11.48 -8.88 -15.05
N THR A 321 -10.33 -8.89 -14.39
CA THR A 321 -9.66 -10.14 -13.96
C THR A 321 -10.43 -10.87 -12.86
N GLN A 322 -11.18 -10.15 -12.03
CA GLN A 322 -11.85 -10.71 -10.86
C GLN A 322 -13.22 -11.34 -11.13
N ARG A 323 -13.78 -11.17 -12.34
CA ARG A 323 -15.13 -11.66 -12.71
C ARG A 323 -15.38 -13.12 -12.36
N TYR A 324 -14.36 -13.96 -12.43
CA TYR A 324 -14.44 -15.40 -12.17
C TYR A 324 -13.70 -15.84 -10.90
N VAL A 325 -13.15 -14.90 -10.12
CA VAL A 325 -12.47 -15.20 -8.86
C VAL A 325 -13.53 -15.37 -7.75
N THR A 326 -14.28 -16.46 -7.86
CA THR A 326 -15.40 -16.82 -6.96
C THR A 326 -15.17 -18.24 -6.47
N GLY A 327 -15.31 -18.46 -5.16
CA GLY A 327 -15.12 -19.78 -4.57
C GLY A 327 -14.75 -19.72 -3.10
N THR A 328 -14.30 -20.85 -2.57
CA THR A 328 -13.95 -21.00 -1.15
C THR A 328 -12.49 -21.41 -0.99
N VAL A 329 -11.80 -20.74 -0.07
CA VAL A 329 -10.43 -21.08 0.32
C VAL A 329 -10.42 -21.45 1.79
N ARG A 330 -9.75 -22.56 2.12
CA ARG A 330 -9.52 -23.00 3.48
C ARG A 330 -8.09 -22.67 3.90
N VAL A 331 -7.97 -21.92 5.00
CA VAL A 331 -6.70 -21.56 5.61
C VAL A 331 -6.54 -22.23 6.96
N LYS A 332 -5.30 -22.50 7.35
CA LYS A 332 -4.87 -22.98 8.65
C LYS A 332 -4.03 -21.91 9.32
N LEU A 333 -4.45 -21.45 10.49
CA LEU A 333 -3.75 -20.49 11.32
C LEU A 333 -3.07 -21.22 12.48
N HIS A 334 -1.77 -21.04 12.63
CA HIS A 334 -1.03 -21.72 13.69
C HIS A 334 0.33 -21.05 13.91
N HIS A 335 0.62 -20.67 15.14
CA HIS A 335 1.92 -20.13 15.57
C HIS A 335 2.49 -19.07 14.60
N GLY A 336 1.74 -17.97 14.39
CA GLY A 336 2.14 -16.86 13.55
C GLY A 336 2.04 -17.10 12.05
N THR A 337 1.62 -18.29 11.61
CA THR A 337 1.55 -18.65 10.18
C THR A 337 0.11 -18.74 9.68
N CYS A 338 -0.12 -18.30 8.44
CA CYS A 338 -1.34 -18.53 7.69
C CYS A 338 -1.00 -19.40 6.47
N GLN A 339 -1.50 -20.61 6.47
CA GLN A 339 -1.26 -21.59 5.40
C GLN A 339 -2.55 -21.90 4.66
N VAL A 340 -2.56 -21.77 3.33
CA VAL A 340 -3.66 -22.25 2.50
C VAL A 340 -3.60 -23.77 2.41
N VAL A 341 -4.69 -24.44 2.81
CA VAL A 341 -4.78 -25.91 2.86
C VAL A 341 -5.88 -26.49 1.96
N GLY A 342 -6.62 -25.64 1.26
CA GLY A 342 -7.60 -26.09 0.27
C GLY A 342 -8.21 -24.91 -0.48
N ARG A 343 -8.68 -25.16 -1.70
CA ARG A 343 -9.37 -24.16 -2.52
C ARG A 343 -10.31 -24.86 -3.49
N ARG A 344 -11.43 -24.23 -3.78
CA ARG A 344 -12.41 -24.70 -4.76
C ARG A 344 -13.12 -23.52 -5.42
N SER A 345 -13.44 -23.66 -6.69
CA SER A 345 -14.19 -22.65 -7.44
C SER A 345 -15.08 -23.33 -8.50
N PRO A 346 -16.30 -22.83 -8.76
CA PRO A 346 -17.08 -23.26 -9.91
C PRO A 346 -16.43 -22.82 -11.26
N TYR A 347 -15.49 -21.87 -11.21
CA TYR A 347 -14.75 -21.36 -12.37
C TYR A 347 -13.30 -21.84 -12.39
N SER A 348 -13.02 -22.99 -11.77
CA SER A 348 -11.68 -23.57 -11.72
C SER A 348 -11.19 -23.91 -13.13
N LEU A 349 -9.97 -23.48 -13.45
CA LEU A 349 -9.24 -23.89 -14.64
C LEU A 349 -8.39 -25.16 -14.40
N TYR A 350 -8.38 -25.66 -13.15
CA TYR A 350 -7.73 -26.91 -12.82
C TYR A 350 -8.62 -28.06 -13.25
N ASP A 351 -8.19 -28.77 -14.30
CA ASP A 351 -8.81 -29.98 -14.80
C ASP A 351 -8.03 -31.18 -14.30
N TYR A 352 -8.69 -32.04 -13.50
CA TYR A 352 -8.05 -33.20 -12.93
C TYR A 352 -7.57 -34.19 -14.02
N GLY A 353 -8.38 -34.41 -15.07
CA GLY A 353 -8.03 -35.32 -16.17
C GLY A 353 -6.82 -34.85 -16.97
N LEU A 354 -6.55 -33.55 -17.03
CA LEU A 354 -5.35 -32.99 -17.69
C LEU A 354 -4.13 -32.93 -16.78
N ALA A 355 -4.34 -32.92 -15.44
CA ALA A 355 -3.28 -32.68 -14.46
C ALA A 355 -2.77 -33.99 -13.80
N THR A 356 -3.57 -35.04 -13.82
CA THR A 356 -3.24 -36.31 -13.16
C THR A 356 -2.23 -37.14 -13.94
N TYR A 357 -1.49 -37.96 -13.21
CA TYR A 357 -0.64 -39.03 -13.77
C TYR A 357 -1.27 -40.44 -13.61
N ASP A 358 -2.53 -40.47 -13.13
CA ASP A 358 -3.29 -41.70 -12.94
C ASP A 358 -3.89 -42.21 -14.27
N PRO A 359 -4.51 -43.41 -14.30
CA PRO A 359 -5.19 -43.93 -15.50
C PRO A 359 -6.31 -43.05 -16.06
N ALA A 360 -6.77 -42.04 -15.29
CA ALA A 360 -7.73 -41.02 -15.71
C ALA A 360 -7.11 -39.89 -16.57
N ASP A 361 -5.82 -39.94 -16.86
CA ASP A 361 -5.12 -38.97 -17.68
C ASP A 361 -5.69 -38.90 -19.10
N THR A 362 -6.11 -37.71 -19.50
CA THR A 362 -6.66 -37.39 -20.83
C THR A 362 -5.73 -36.53 -21.67
N PHE A 363 -4.53 -36.22 -21.15
CA PHE A 363 -3.57 -35.38 -21.86
C PHE A 363 -2.98 -36.09 -23.07
N ARG A 364 -2.89 -35.39 -24.19
CA ARG A 364 -2.33 -35.93 -25.42
C ARG A 364 -0.81 -35.78 -25.43
N HIS A 365 -0.11 -36.77 -24.90
CA HIS A 365 1.36 -36.80 -24.79
C HIS A 365 2.09 -36.75 -26.14
N ASP A 366 1.52 -37.35 -27.20
CA ASP A 366 2.06 -37.32 -28.55
C ASP A 366 2.19 -35.91 -29.13
N SER A 367 1.26 -35.01 -28.77
CA SER A 367 1.27 -33.62 -29.22
C SER A 367 2.43 -32.82 -28.63
N ALA A 368 2.98 -33.25 -27.49
CA ALA A 368 4.07 -32.53 -26.81
C ALA A 368 5.36 -32.51 -27.65
N VAL A 369 5.62 -33.53 -28.45
CA VAL A 369 6.82 -33.63 -29.29
C VAL A 369 6.85 -32.47 -30.30
N GLY A 370 5.78 -32.30 -31.07
CA GLY A 370 5.68 -31.21 -32.06
C GLY A 370 5.68 -29.81 -31.41
N PHE A 371 5.02 -29.67 -30.24
CA PHE A 371 5.05 -28.43 -29.49
C PHE A 371 6.48 -28.05 -29.05
N ILE A 372 7.23 -29.02 -28.47
CA ILE A 372 8.61 -28.81 -28.00
C ILE A 372 9.53 -28.42 -29.18
N ASP A 373 9.33 -29.02 -30.35
CA ASP A 373 10.10 -28.71 -31.53
C ASP A 373 9.93 -27.28 -32.01
N ILE A 374 8.70 -26.80 -32.06
CA ILE A 374 8.39 -25.40 -32.47
C ILE A 374 8.77 -24.42 -31.37
N TRP A 375 8.37 -24.69 -30.13
CA TRP A 375 8.65 -23.83 -29.01
C TRP A 375 10.14 -23.61 -28.72
N GLY A 376 10.92 -24.71 -28.86
CA GLY A 376 12.36 -24.68 -28.67
C GLY A 376 13.16 -24.12 -29.85
N LEU A 377 12.53 -23.86 -31.01
CA LEU A 377 13.21 -23.45 -32.23
C LEU A 377 14.06 -22.19 -32.07
N PRO A 378 13.60 -21.09 -31.49
CA PRO A 378 14.44 -19.88 -31.31
C PRO A 378 15.70 -20.19 -30.49
N THR A 379 15.55 -20.93 -29.38
CA THR A 379 16.68 -21.30 -28.51
C THR A 379 17.68 -22.22 -29.21
N ARG A 380 17.22 -23.20 -30.02
CA ARG A 380 18.07 -24.07 -30.80
C ARG A 380 18.81 -23.29 -31.90
N VAL A 381 18.14 -22.36 -32.57
CA VAL A 381 18.79 -21.50 -33.58
C VAL A 381 19.85 -20.62 -32.93
N ALA A 382 19.54 -20.00 -31.79
CA ALA A 382 20.49 -19.18 -31.04
C ALA A 382 21.72 -20.03 -30.58
N ALA A 383 21.49 -21.23 -30.05
CA ALA A 383 22.57 -22.12 -29.65
C ALA A 383 23.47 -22.52 -30.83
N ARG A 384 22.88 -22.83 -32.00
CA ARG A 384 23.63 -23.17 -33.21
C ARG A 384 24.46 -22.00 -33.75
N VAL A 385 23.88 -20.79 -33.79
CA VAL A 385 24.54 -19.62 -34.39
C VAL A 385 25.51 -18.96 -33.45
N GLN A 386 25.18 -18.87 -32.18
CA GLN A 386 25.94 -18.14 -31.16
C GLN A 386 26.76 -19.04 -30.23
N GLY A 387 26.54 -20.35 -30.25
CA GLY A 387 27.18 -21.31 -29.33
C GLY A 387 28.70 -21.37 -29.49
N THR A 388 29.19 -21.31 -30.73
CA THR A 388 30.64 -21.26 -31.03
C THR A 388 31.29 -19.94 -30.52
N ALA A 389 30.59 -18.83 -30.66
CA ALA A 389 31.06 -17.54 -30.15
C ALA A 389 31.05 -17.49 -28.61
N ARG A 390 30.04 -18.09 -27.98
CA ARG A 390 29.96 -18.23 -26.52
C ARG A 390 31.07 -19.11 -25.95
N ALA A 391 31.36 -20.25 -26.60
CA ALA A 391 32.44 -21.12 -26.18
C ALA A 391 33.81 -20.45 -26.33
N ALA A 392 34.04 -19.69 -27.41
CA ALA A 392 35.23 -18.91 -27.60
C ALA A 392 35.39 -17.76 -26.55
N HIS A 393 34.28 -17.12 -26.18
CA HIS A 393 34.30 -16.05 -25.15
C HIS A 393 34.51 -16.61 -23.74
N ALA A 394 33.97 -17.78 -23.44
CA ALA A 394 34.18 -18.49 -22.17
C ALA A 394 35.60 -19.08 -22.04
N ALA A 395 36.25 -19.37 -23.15
CA ALA A 395 37.63 -19.89 -23.21
C ALA A 395 38.68 -18.75 -23.23
N ALA A 396 38.29 -17.49 -23.44
CA ALA A 396 39.17 -16.38 -23.35
C ALA A 396 39.61 -16.19 -21.89
N PRO A 397 40.94 -16.11 -21.60
CA PRO A 397 41.40 -15.86 -20.24
C PRO A 397 40.86 -14.51 -19.76
N GLU A 398 40.40 -14.48 -18.52
CA GLU A 398 39.99 -13.23 -17.88
C GLU A 398 41.13 -12.19 -18.05
N PRO A 399 40.83 -10.93 -18.40
CA PRO A 399 41.85 -9.90 -18.43
C PRO A 399 42.49 -9.86 -17.05
N VAL A 400 43.78 -10.20 -17.00
CA VAL A 400 44.56 -10.15 -15.76
C VAL A 400 44.50 -8.72 -15.24
N ALA A 401 43.77 -8.52 -14.17
CA ALA A 401 43.78 -7.31 -13.37
C ALA A 401 45.16 -7.26 -12.66
N GLY A 402 46.16 -6.80 -13.36
CA GLY A 402 47.51 -6.72 -12.87
C GLY A 402 48.28 -5.60 -13.57
N GLY A 403 48.36 -4.49 -12.91
CA GLY A 403 49.17 -3.36 -13.33
C GLY A 403 48.92 -2.20 -12.36
N SER A 404 49.76 -2.19 -11.31
CA SER A 404 49.93 -1.04 -10.40
C SER A 404 49.94 0.27 -11.16
N ALA A 405 49.08 1.19 -10.78
CA ALA A 405 49.16 2.59 -11.19
C ALA A 405 50.42 3.23 -10.60
N GLU A 406 51.46 3.33 -11.39
CA GLU A 406 52.47 4.34 -11.16
C GLU A 406 51.93 5.70 -11.60
N ALA A 407 51.97 6.60 -10.66
CA ALA A 407 51.67 8.01 -10.83
C ALA A 407 52.60 8.64 -11.88
N VAL A 408 52.03 9.21 -12.93
CA VAL A 408 52.72 10.25 -13.73
C VAL A 408 51.93 11.55 -13.59
N SER A 409 52.61 12.44 -12.90
CA SER A 409 52.31 13.84 -12.66
C SER A 409 52.39 14.67 -13.94
N THR A 410 51.50 15.62 -14.07
CA THR A 410 51.62 16.91 -14.72
C THR A 410 51.97 17.03 -16.22
N ALA A 411 51.04 17.59 -16.96
CA ALA A 411 51.34 18.81 -17.73
C ALA A 411 50.06 19.53 -18.16
N THR A 412 50.09 20.74 -17.83
CA THR A 412 49.23 21.89 -18.12
C THR A 412 48.97 22.15 -19.61
N ALA A 413 47.84 22.77 -19.79
CA ALA A 413 47.58 23.97 -20.60
C ALA A 413 46.95 23.85 -21.99
N THR A 414 45.95 24.59 -22.05
CA THR A 414 45.53 25.69 -22.94
C THR A 414 44.60 25.34 -24.08
N ALA A 415 43.48 25.89 -23.87
CA ALA A 415 42.87 27.01 -24.57
C ALA A 415 42.14 26.74 -25.89
N ALA A 416 40.99 27.21 -25.84
CA ALA A 416 40.30 28.07 -26.80
C ALA A 416 39.46 27.45 -27.91
N GLY A 417 38.22 27.78 -27.82
CA GLY A 417 37.57 28.53 -28.86
C GLY A 417 36.32 27.93 -29.44
N PRO A 418 35.30 28.73 -29.51
CA PRO A 418 33.97 28.32 -29.92
C PRO A 418 33.82 28.46 -31.43
N VAL A 419 32.87 27.71 -32.03
CA VAL A 419 32.32 28.17 -33.32
C VAL A 419 31.00 27.42 -33.63
N LYS A 420 29.94 28.22 -33.54
CA LYS A 420 28.89 28.49 -34.51
C LYS A 420 27.89 27.41 -34.88
N GLU A 421 26.70 27.67 -34.49
CA GLU A 421 25.57 27.64 -35.38
C GLU A 421 25.79 28.53 -36.61
N PRO A 422 25.16 28.37 -37.75
CA PRO A 422 23.73 28.58 -37.85
C PRO A 422 22.99 27.98 -39.08
N LEU A 423 21.70 28.18 -39.05
CA LEU A 423 20.77 28.62 -40.14
C LEU A 423 20.22 27.59 -41.14
N THR A 424 18.98 27.33 -41.00
CA THR A 424 17.80 27.86 -41.71
C THR A 424 17.43 27.29 -43.08
N SER A 425 16.14 27.10 -43.17
CA SER A 425 15.27 27.15 -44.38
C SER A 425 15.19 25.84 -45.16
N GLY A 426 14.02 25.43 -45.55
CA GLY A 426 12.80 25.92 -46.00
C GLY A 426 11.84 24.81 -46.36
N VAL A 427 10.64 25.02 -46.03
CA VAL A 427 9.43 24.97 -46.81
C VAL A 427 9.40 24.07 -48.03
N ALA A 428 8.49 23.12 -48.06
CA ALA A 428 7.44 23.07 -49.08
C ALA A 428 6.47 21.90 -48.83
N ALA A 429 5.21 22.27 -48.92
CA ALA A 429 4.00 21.49 -48.88
C ALA A 429 3.76 20.71 -50.18
N ALA A 430 2.91 19.74 -50.09
CA ALA A 430 1.88 19.23 -50.96
C ALA A 430 1.73 17.73 -50.70
N GLY A 431 0.59 17.15 -50.40
CA GLY A 431 -0.73 17.35 -50.88
C GLY A 431 -1.25 16.07 -51.51
N GLY A 432 -2.38 15.58 -51.08
CA GLY A 432 -3.15 14.54 -51.74
C GLY A 432 -2.98 13.16 -51.10
N GLY A 433 -3.94 12.44 -50.63
CA GLY A 433 -5.33 12.42 -50.95
C GLY A 433 -5.80 10.99 -51.15
N CYS A 434 -6.81 10.63 -50.37
CA CYS A 434 -7.90 9.71 -50.69
C CYS A 434 -7.73 8.19 -50.75
N ARG A 435 -8.56 7.58 -49.86
CA ARG A 435 -9.45 6.41 -50.10
C ARG A 435 -8.77 5.02 -50.11
N ALA A 436 -9.13 4.14 -49.23
CA ALA A 436 -10.39 3.44 -49.01
C ALA A 436 -10.42 2.88 -47.57
#